data_9b2ae704a7ae05a3c311084e5d9622a0
#
_entry.id   9b2ae704a7ae05a3c311084e5d9622a0
#
_cell.length_a   1.000
_cell.length_b   1.000
_cell.length_c   1.000
_cell.angle_alpha   90.00
_cell.angle_beta   90.00
_cell.angle_gamma   90.00
#
_symmetry.space_group_name_H-M   'P 1'
#
loop_
_entity.id
_entity.type
_entity.pdbx_description
1 polymer ?
#
loop_
_entity_poly.entity_id
_entity_poly.type
_entity_poly.pdbx_seq_one_letter_code
_entity_poly.pdbx_strand_id
1 'polypeptide(L)'
;GYRLVEDRRIRCSKTTGHGSQTLEQALMNSCNPAFMDIGERTGVDAMYEYYGRLGLFSQSGIDLPGEANSIMHAKENVGPVELATMSFGQSFQVTPIQFVSAIAAVINGGYRITPHIGMEIVDSKNGYIQALEFQSGEQAITSETSKQMRSMLESVVADGSGKNGGIAGYRIG
;
A
#
# COMPACT_ATOMS: atom_id res chain seq x y z
N GLY A 1 22.04 -9.98 0.88
CA GLY A 1 21.24 -11.03 0.30
C GLY A 1 20.72 -10.71 -1.10
N TYR A 2 20.41 -11.72 -1.83
CA TYR A 2 19.82 -11.63 -3.16
C TYR A 2 18.98 -12.89 -3.43
N ARG A 3 18.11 -12.81 -4.43
CA ARG A 3 17.42 -13.95 -5.03
C ARG A 3 17.62 -13.94 -6.54
N LEU A 4 17.78 -15.11 -7.14
CA LEU A 4 17.71 -15.29 -8.57
C LEU A 4 16.28 -15.53 -8.98
N VAL A 5 15.79 -14.76 -9.94
CA VAL A 5 14.51 -14.95 -10.59
C VAL A 5 14.77 -15.03 -12.07
N GLU A 6 14.61 -16.20 -12.66
CA GLU A 6 15.10 -16.53 -13.98
C GLU A 6 16.63 -16.22 -14.08
N ASP A 7 17.04 -15.37 -15.02
CA ASP A 7 18.43 -14.92 -15.21
C ASP A 7 18.77 -13.63 -14.44
N ARG A 8 17.81 -13.07 -13.67
CA ARG A 8 17.95 -11.79 -12.97
C ARG A 8 18.35 -11.98 -11.52
N ARG A 9 19.43 -11.32 -11.12
CA ARG A 9 19.86 -11.25 -9.72
C ARG A 9 19.27 -10.01 -9.05
N ILE A 10 18.21 -10.21 -8.26
CA ILE A 10 17.53 -9.13 -7.53
C ILE A 10 18.07 -9.08 -6.09
N ARG A 11 18.55 -7.91 -5.69
CA ARG A 11 19.29 -7.73 -4.43
C ARG A 11 18.42 -7.12 -3.34
N CYS A 12 18.75 -7.45 -2.10
CA CYS A 12 18.30 -6.72 -0.92
C CYS A 12 19.23 -5.53 -0.63
N SER A 13 18.74 -4.52 0.08
CA SER A 13 19.55 -3.41 0.61
C SER A 13 20.69 -3.93 1.49
N LYS A 14 20.43 -4.94 2.32
CA LYS A 14 21.46 -5.65 3.10
C LYS A 14 22.13 -6.74 2.25
N THR A 15 23.31 -6.46 1.75
CA THR A 15 24.05 -7.35 0.83
C THR A 15 24.40 -8.71 1.43
N THR A 16 24.63 -8.78 2.74
CA THR A 16 24.89 -10.03 3.48
C THR A 16 23.62 -10.86 3.72
N GLY A 17 22.42 -10.27 3.49
CA GLY A 17 21.13 -10.89 3.79
C GLY A 17 20.68 -10.73 5.24
N HIS A 18 19.43 -11.09 5.49
CA HIS A 18 18.80 -10.99 6.81
C HIS A 18 18.68 -12.36 7.52
N GLY A 19 19.06 -13.45 6.85
CA GLY A 19 18.87 -14.81 7.37
C GLY A 19 17.39 -15.23 7.38
N SER A 20 17.05 -16.17 8.26
CA SER A 20 15.66 -16.60 8.47
C SER A 20 14.89 -15.51 9.21
N GLN A 21 13.67 -15.20 8.72
CA GLN A 21 12.84 -14.12 9.25
C GLN A 21 11.38 -14.54 9.35
N THR A 22 10.69 -14.04 10.35
CA THR A 22 9.21 -14.03 10.37
C THR A 22 8.68 -13.01 9.35
N LEU A 23 7.38 -13.06 9.06
CA LEU A 23 6.71 -12.06 8.20
C LEU A 23 6.89 -10.63 8.75
N GLU A 24 6.71 -10.45 10.04
CA GLU A 24 6.91 -9.17 10.72
C GLU A 24 8.35 -8.67 10.56
N GLN A 25 9.35 -9.52 10.81
CA GLN A 25 10.76 -9.18 10.62
C GLN A 25 11.09 -8.85 9.16
N ALA A 26 10.48 -9.54 8.19
CA ALA A 26 10.66 -9.24 6.78
C ALA A 26 10.15 -7.83 6.43
N LEU A 27 9.00 -7.44 7.02
CA LEU A 27 8.44 -6.10 6.87
C LEU A 27 9.32 -5.06 7.56
N MET A 28 9.72 -5.27 8.81
CA MET A 28 10.59 -4.39 9.59
C MET A 28 11.93 -4.11 8.88
N ASN A 29 12.51 -5.13 8.24
CA ASN A 29 13.78 -5.05 7.53
C ASN A 29 13.64 -4.61 6.07
N SER A 30 12.43 -4.43 5.56
CA SER A 30 12.18 -4.16 4.13
C SER A 30 12.94 -5.15 3.23
N CYS A 31 12.78 -6.45 3.48
CA CYS A 31 13.61 -7.49 2.87
C CYS A 31 13.08 -7.91 1.50
N ASN A 32 13.67 -7.40 0.40
CA ASN A 32 13.24 -7.74 -0.95
C ASN A 32 13.13 -9.26 -1.22
N PRO A 33 14.13 -10.11 -0.91
CA PRO A 33 14.00 -11.55 -1.11
C PRO A 33 12.80 -12.18 -0.40
N ALA A 34 12.48 -11.74 0.83
CA ALA A 34 11.32 -12.26 1.56
C ALA A 34 10.00 -11.83 0.88
N PHE A 35 9.90 -10.59 0.43
CA PHE A 35 8.73 -10.14 -0.32
C PHE A 35 8.58 -10.83 -1.67
N MET A 36 9.67 -11.15 -2.35
CA MET A 36 9.62 -11.98 -3.56
C MET A 36 9.07 -13.38 -3.29
N ASP A 37 9.46 -14.02 -2.17
CA ASP A 37 8.89 -15.31 -1.75
C ASP A 37 7.39 -15.21 -1.44
N ILE A 38 6.97 -14.13 -0.78
CA ILE A 38 5.55 -13.86 -0.50
C ILE A 38 4.79 -13.66 -1.82
N GLY A 39 5.32 -12.85 -2.73
CA GLY A 39 4.68 -12.58 -4.02
C GLY A 39 4.53 -13.84 -4.88
N GLU A 40 5.55 -14.70 -4.93
CA GLU A 40 5.47 -15.97 -5.64
C GLU A 40 4.38 -16.88 -5.06
N ARG A 41 4.26 -16.95 -3.72
CA ARG A 41 3.20 -17.73 -3.05
C ARG A 41 1.81 -17.12 -3.28
N THR A 42 1.72 -15.80 -3.35
CA THR A 42 0.46 -15.09 -3.60
C THR A 42 0.00 -15.31 -5.04
N GLY A 43 0.92 -15.27 -5.97
CA GLY A 43 0.64 -15.36 -7.40
C GLY A 43 0.05 -14.10 -7.99
N VAL A 44 0.07 -14.02 -9.33
CA VAL A 44 -0.38 -12.84 -10.09
C VAL A 44 -1.87 -12.57 -9.86
N ASP A 45 -2.70 -13.61 -9.86
CA ASP A 45 -4.16 -13.46 -9.77
C ASP A 45 -4.57 -12.78 -8.46
N ALA A 46 -4.12 -13.29 -7.33
CA ALA A 46 -4.44 -12.74 -6.02
C ALA A 46 -3.81 -11.34 -5.82
N MET A 47 -2.58 -11.13 -6.32
CA MET A 47 -1.94 -9.81 -6.24
C MET A 47 -2.78 -8.75 -6.98
N TYR A 48 -3.23 -9.04 -8.20
CA TYR A 48 -4.07 -8.13 -8.98
C TYR A 48 -5.45 -7.93 -8.36
N GLU A 49 -6.05 -8.98 -7.80
CA GLU A 49 -7.30 -8.85 -7.06
C GLU A 49 -7.17 -7.83 -5.93
N TYR A 50 -6.14 -7.98 -5.07
CA TYR A 50 -5.94 -7.07 -3.94
C TYR A 50 -5.52 -5.66 -4.36
N TYR A 51 -4.71 -5.50 -5.40
CA TYR A 51 -4.41 -4.17 -5.95
C TYR A 51 -5.68 -3.46 -6.44
N GLY A 52 -6.60 -4.19 -7.09
CA GLY A 52 -7.91 -3.67 -7.48
C GLY A 52 -8.78 -3.31 -6.28
N ARG A 53 -8.86 -4.21 -5.29
CA ARG A 53 -9.61 -3.97 -4.03
C ARG A 53 -9.08 -2.77 -3.26
N LEU A 54 -7.78 -2.52 -3.29
CA LEU A 54 -7.13 -1.34 -2.68
C LEU A 54 -7.21 -0.07 -3.55
N GLY A 55 -7.75 -0.15 -4.77
CA GLY A 55 -7.98 0.99 -5.65
C GLY A 55 -6.77 1.45 -6.45
N LEU A 56 -5.74 0.60 -6.62
CA LEU A 56 -4.50 1.00 -7.30
C LEU A 56 -4.62 1.03 -8.83
N PHE A 57 -5.72 0.53 -9.42
CA PHE A 57 -5.95 0.53 -10.87
C PHE A 57 -6.82 1.69 -11.37
N SER A 58 -7.40 2.48 -10.47
CA SER A 58 -8.31 3.57 -10.81
C SER A 58 -7.94 4.84 -10.08
N GLN A 59 -8.40 5.97 -10.58
CA GLN A 59 -8.31 7.24 -9.86
C GLN A 59 -8.98 7.12 -8.49
N SER A 60 -8.49 7.87 -7.51
CA SER A 60 -9.01 7.86 -6.14
C SER A 60 -10.39 8.49 -6.01
N GLY A 61 -10.75 9.33 -6.98
CA GLY A 61 -11.98 10.11 -6.97
C GLY A 61 -11.92 11.35 -6.07
N ILE A 62 -10.70 11.84 -5.77
CA ILE A 62 -10.54 13.10 -5.05
C ILE A 62 -11.23 14.24 -5.80
N ASP A 63 -11.84 15.17 -5.05
CA ASP A 63 -12.56 16.33 -5.54
C ASP A 63 -11.66 17.45 -6.10
N LEU A 64 -10.47 17.08 -6.60
CA LEU A 64 -9.53 17.96 -7.29
C LEU A 64 -9.41 17.59 -8.77
N PRO A 65 -9.28 18.57 -9.67
CA PRO A 65 -9.08 18.32 -11.09
C PRO A 65 -7.65 17.81 -11.36
N GLY A 66 -7.49 17.01 -12.43
CA GLY A 66 -6.18 16.62 -12.95
C GLY A 66 -5.53 15.42 -12.27
N GLU A 67 -6.30 14.58 -11.59
CA GLU A 67 -5.77 13.33 -11.04
C GLU A 67 -5.22 12.43 -12.15
N ALA A 68 -3.95 12.05 -12.05
CA ALA A 68 -3.31 11.14 -13.00
C ALA A 68 -3.74 9.69 -12.78
N ASN A 69 -3.56 8.85 -13.79
CA ASN A 69 -3.75 7.41 -13.67
C ASN A 69 -2.47 6.72 -13.18
N SER A 70 -2.62 5.57 -12.54
CA SER A 70 -1.52 4.64 -12.27
C SER A 70 -0.96 4.06 -13.58
N ILE A 71 0.31 3.65 -13.55
CA ILE A 71 0.95 2.90 -14.63
C ILE A 71 1.27 1.51 -14.09
N MET A 72 0.56 0.52 -14.60
CA MET A 72 0.66 -0.88 -14.18
C MET A 72 0.91 -1.76 -15.38
N HIS A 73 1.59 -2.90 -15.18
CA HIS A 73 1.62 -3.94 -16.21
C HIS A 73 0.20 -4.45 -16.49
N ALA A 74 -0.09 -4.81 -17.72
CA ALA A 74 -1.26 -5.62 -18.00
C ALA A 74 -1.05 -7.01 -17.35
N LYS A 75 -2.08 -7.58 -16.73
CA LYS A 75 -1.97 -8.81 -15.93
C LYS A 75 -1.37 -9.97 -16.71
N GLU A 76 -1.72 -10.10 -17.98
CA GLU A 76 -1.23 -11.12 -18.90
C GLU A 76 0.25 -10.99 -19.26
N ASN A 77 0.85 -9.82 -18.98
CA ASN A 77 2.26 -9.52 -19.24
C ASN A 77 3.13 -9.65 -18.00
N VAL A 78 2.57 -10.08 -16.87
CA VAL A 78 3.32 -10.26 -15.62
C VAL A 78 3.98 -11.63 -15.60
N GLY A 79 5.26 -11.65 -15.91
CA GLY A 79 6.12 -12.82 -15.75
C GLY A 79 6.71 -12.94 -14.32
N PRO A 80 7.57 -13.93 -14.10
CA PRO A 80 8.18 -14.16 -12.78
C PRO A 80 9.00 -12.95 -12.29
N VAL A 81 9.69 -12.23 -13.17
CA VAL A 81 10.52 -11.07 -12.81
C VAL A 81 9.64 -9.89 -12.41
N GLU A 82 8.58 -9.60 -13.17
CA GLU A 82 7.62 -8.55 -12.86
C GLU A 82 6.93 -8.83 -11.53
N LEU A 83 6.45 -10.05 -11.32
CA LEU A 83 5.81 -10.47 -10.06
C LEU A 83 6.76 -10.27 -8.87
N ALA A 84 8.01 -10.69 -9.02
CA ALA A 84 9.03 -10.54 -7.98
C ALA A 84 9.29 -9.06 -7.64
N THR A 85 9.42 -8.19 -8.66
CA THR A 85 9.69 -6.76 -8.43
C THR A 85 8.46 -6.01 -7.90
N MET A 86 7.27 -6.33 -8.38
CA MET A 86 6.01 -5.79 -7.87
C MET A 86 5.79 -6.13 -6.40
N SER A 87 6.26 -7.29 -5.94
CA SER A 87 6.09 -7.75 -4.55
C SER A 87 6.76 -6.86 -3.51
N PHE A 88 7.77 -6.09 -3.88
CA PHE A 88 8.42 -5.11 -3.00
C PHE A 88 8.31 -3.66 -3.51
N GLY A 89 7.30 -3.38 -4.34
CA GLY A 89 6.92 -2.03 -4.73
C GLY A 89 7.68 -1.43 -5.90
N GLN A 90 8.22 -2.26 -6.80
CA GLN A 90 8.85 -1.79 -8.05
C GLN A 90 8.06 -2.22 -9.28
N SER A 91 8.45 -1.70 -10.44
CA SER A 91 7.87 -2.01 -11.77
C SER A 91 6.43 -1.55 -11.98
N PHE A 92 5.93 -0.63 -11.14
CA PHE A 92 4.66 0.06 -11.34
C PHE A 92 4.71 1.47 -10.73
N GLN A 93 3.74 2.32 -11.11
CA GLN A 93 3.62 3.68 -10.57
C GLN A 93 2.17 3.93 -10.14
N VAL A 94 2.01 4.55 -8.99
CA VAL A 94 0.73 5.02 -8.46
C VAL A 94 0.87 6.47 -8.03
N THR A 95 -0.22 7.20 -8.02
CA THR A 95 -0.18 8.58 -7.51
C THR A 95 -0.04 8.59 -5.97
N PRO A 96 0.53 9.63 -5.38
CA PRO A 96 0.60 9.75 -3.92
C PRO A 96 -0.76 9.62 -3.25
N ILE A 97 -1.83 10.17 -3.85
CA ILE A 97 -3.16 10.09 -3.28
C ILE A 97 -3.75 8.67 -3.36
N GLN A 98 -3.52 7.93 -4.45
CA GLN A 98 -3.89 6.52 -4.53
C GLN A 98 -3.18 5.70 -3.46
N PHE A 99 -1.87 5.94 -3.27
CA PHE A 99 -1.08 5.24 -2.26
C PHE A 99 -1.58 5.53 -0.84
N VAL A 100 -1.79 6.80 -0.50
CA VAL A 100 -2.34 7.20 0.82
C VAL A 100 -3.71 6.58 1.05
N SER A 101 -4.60 6.57 0.05
CA SER A 101 -5.93 5.96 0.16
C SER A 101 -5.85 4.44 0.37
N ALA A 102 -4.92 3.76 -0.32
CA ALA A 102 -4.70 2.32 -0.13
C ALA A 102 -4.18 2.01 1.28
N ILE A 103 -3.20 2.77 1.77
CA ILE A 103 -2.68 2.61 3.15
C ILE A 103 -3.77 2.96 4.18
N ALA A 104 -4.56 4.01 3.95
CA ALA A 104 -5.70 4.32 4.82
C ALA A 104 -6.66 3.13 4.93
N ALA A 105 -6.97 2.45 3.81
CA ALA A 105 -7.79 1.23 3.83
C ALA A 105 -7.13 0.11 4.65
N VAL A 106 -5.81 -0.05 4.58
CA VAL A 106 -5.10 -1.06 5.36
C VAL A 106 -5.20 -0.81 6.86
N ILE A 107 -5.23 0.45 7.32
CA ILE A 107 -5.15 0.77 8.76
C ILE A 107 -6.49 1.16 9.42
N ASN A 108 -7.55 1.44 8.65
CA ASN A 108 -8.84 1.95 9.17
C ASN A 108 -9.89 0.86 9.45
N GLY A 109 -9.51 -0.42 9.44
CA GLY A 109 -10.44 -1.55 9.54
C GLY A 109 -10.74 -2.22 8.21
N GLY A 110 -10.06 -1.82 7.14
CA GLY A 110 -10.11 -2.48 5.84
C GLY A 110 -10.98 -1.79 4.80
N TYR A 111 -11.51 -0.61 5.06
CA TYR A 111 -12.46 0.08 4.17
C TYR A 111 -11.76 1.12 3.29
N ARG A 112 -12.03 1.08 1.99
CA ARG A 112 -11.64 2.17 1.10
C ARG A 112 -12.38 3.45 1.48
N ILE A 113 -11.70 4.57 1.32
CA ILE A 113 -12.29 5.91 1.48
C ILE A 113 -12.07 6.69 0.19
N THR A 114 -13.02 7.56 -0.15
CA THR A 114 -12.80 8.55 -1.19
C THR A 114 -12.14 9.77 -0.55
N PRO A 115 -10.87 10.08 -0.92
CA PRO A 115 -10.21 11.26 -0.37
C PRO A 115 -10.93 12.53 -0.88
N HIS A 116 -11.01 13.55 -0.04
CA HIS A 116 -11.66 14.82 -0.39
C HIS A 116 -11.04 15.97 0.40
N ILE A 117 -11.18 17.17 -0.15
CA ILE A 117 -10.75 18.44 0.47
C ILE A 117 -11.97 19.27 0.85
N GLY A 118 -13.03 19.25 0.00
CA GLY A 118 -14.27 19.92 0.29
C GLY A 118 -15.00 19.29 1.47
N MET A 119 -15.54 20.08 2.36
CA MET A 119 -16.39 19.62 3.47
C MET A 119 -17.84 20.11 3.30
N GLU A 120 -18.00 21.34 2.83
CA GLU A 120 -19.30 21.97 2.69
C GLU A 120 -19.28 23.07 1.62
N ILE A 121 -20.44 23.38 1.09
CA ILE A 121 -20.66 24.52 0.20
C ILE A 121 -21.47 25.55 0.98
N VAL A 122 -20.97 26.77 1.05
CA VAL A 122 -21.64 27.89 1.72
C VAL A 122 -22.10 28.91 0.69
N ASP A 123 -23.42 29.16 0.60
CA ASP A 123 -23.95 30.27 -0.18
C ASP A 123 -23.81 31.58 0.62
N SER A 124 -22.91 32.43 0.20
CA SER A 124 -22.61 33.70 0.87
C SER A 124 -23.75 34.71 0.83
N LYS A 125 -24.79 34.51 -0.01
CA LYS A 125 -25.92 35.45 -0.15
C LYS A 125 -27.02 35.21 0.89
N ASN A 126 -27.28 33.93 1.23
CA ASN A 126 -28.38 33.55 2.10
C ASN A 126 -27.95 32.76 3.33
N GLY A 127 -26.64 32.45 3.44
CA GLY A 127 -26.09 31.66 4.54
C GLY A 127 -26.43 30.18 4.50
N TYR A 128 -26.99 29.66 3.38
CA TYR A 128 -27.28 28.25 3.23
C TYR A 128 -26.00 27.43 3.21
N ILE A 129 -25.96 26.37 4.02
CA ILE A 129 -24.82 25.44 4.11
C ILE A 129 -25.29 24.07 3.64
N GLN A 130 -24.57 23.52 2.67
CA GLN A 130 -24.75 22.15 2.19
C GLN A 130 -23.50 21.35 2.52
N ALA A 131 -23.61 20.39 3.43
CA ALA A 131 -22.55 19.43 3.68
C ALA A 131 -22.33 18.54 2.45
N LEU A 132 -21.08 18.24 2.13
CA LEU A 132 -20.73 17.26 1.10
C LEU A 132 -20.68 15.88 1.73
N GLU A 133 -21.40 14.93 1.13
CA GLU A 133 -21.41 13.54 1.58
C GLU A 133 -20.49 12.72 0.69
N PHE A 134 -19.61 11.94 1.31
CA PHE A 134 -18.70 11.03 0.62
C PHE A 134 -19.04 9.59 1.03
N GLN A 135 -19.19 8.74 0.03
CA GLN A 135 -19.49 7.34 0.28
C GLN A 135 -18.29 6.62 0.90
N SER A 136 -18.51 5.84 1.95
CA SER A 136 -17.56 4.85 2.41
C SER A 136 -17.42 3.79 1.30
N GLY A 137 -16.18 3.47 0.95
CA GLY A 137 -15.91 2.45 -0.06
C GLY A 137 -16.14 1.04 0.46
N GLU A 138 -15.98 0.09 -0.45
CA GLU A 138 -16.07 -1.33 -0.13
C GLU A 138 -14.92 -1.77 0.80
N GLN A 139 -15.16 -2.84 1.54
CA GLN A 139 -14.12 -3.44 2.38
C GLN A 139 -13.10 -4.18 1.51
N ALA A 140 -11.87 -3.67 1.47
CA ALA A 140 -10.75 -4.22 0.71
C ALA A 140 -10.10 -5.41 1.42
N ILE A 141 -9.96 -5.33 2.76
CA ILE A 141 -9.39 -6.38 3.61
C ILE A 141 -10.24 -6.53 4.87
N THR A 142 -10.11 -7.64 5.58
CA THR A 142 -10.84 -7.85 6.83
C THR A 142 -10.33 -6.94 7.95
N SER A 143 -11.18 -6.62 8.91
CA SER A 143 -10.79 -5.83 10.08
C SER A 143 -9.71 -6.52 10.91
N GLU A 144 -9.69 -7.85 10.94
CA GLU A 144 -8.63 -8.61 11.61
C GLU A 144 -7.28 -8.45 10.89
N THR A 145 -7.26 -8.54 9.55
CA THR A 145 -6.06 -8.28 8.76
C THR A 145 -5.56 -6.85 8.97
N SER A 146 -6.47 -5.87 8.99
CA SER A 146 -6.12 -4.47 9.27
C SER A 146 -5.46 -4.32 10.64
N LYS A 147 -5.99 -4.98 11.68
CA LYS A 147 -5.42 -4.97 13.03
C LYS A 147 -4.02 -5.58 13.07
N GLN A 148 -3.81 -6.72 12.41
CA GLN A 148 -2.50 -7.36 12.30
C GLN A 148 -1.51 -6.45 11.55
N MET A 149 -1.91 -5.83 10.44
CA MET A 149 -1.08 -4.91 9.69
C MET A 149 -0.65 -3.71 10.52
N ARG A 150 -1.56 -3.10 11.29
CA ARG A 150 -1.21 -1.98 12.19
C ARG A 150 -0.16 -2.38 13.21
N SER A 151 -0.27 -3.57 13.81
CA SER A 151 0.72 -4.08 14.76
C SER A 151 2.10 -4.25 14.11
N MET A 152 2.13 -4.87 12.92
CA MET A 152 3.39 -5.05 12.19
C MET A 152 4.01 -3.74 11.72
N LEU A 153 3.20 -2.77 11.29
CA LEU A 153 3.68 -1.44 10.88
C LEU A 153 4.24 -0.66 12.08
N GLU A 154 3.62 -0.76 13.26
CA GLU A 154 4.17 -0.20 14.49
C GLU A 154 5.57 -0.78 14.80
N SER A 155 5.77 -2.08 14.62
CA SER A 155 7.08 -2.73 14.77
C SER A 155 8.13 -2.19 13.77
N VAL A 156 7.72 -1.81 12.55
CA VAL A 156 8.61 -1.16 11.56
C VAL A 156 9.18 0.15 12.10
N VAL A 157 8.36 0.93 12.78
CA VAL A 157 8.80 2.23 13.36
C VAL A 157 9.52 2.03 14.69
N ALA A 158 9.06 1.10 15.54
CA ALA A 158 9.68 0.87 16.84
C ALA A 158 11.11 0.31 16.72
N ASP A 159 11.28 -0.77 15.91
CA ASP A 159 12.52 -1.55 15.88
C ASP A 159 13.07 -1.80 14.46
N GLY A 160 12.35 -1.36 13.42
CA GLY A 160 12.68 -1.64 12.02
C GLY A 160 13.33 -0.48 11.28
N SER A 161 13.18 -0.50 9.96
CA SER A 161 13.73 0.50 9.02
C SER A 161 13.07 1.88 9.16
N GLY A 162 11.90 1.97 9.80
CA GLY A 162 11.10 3.19 9.98
C GLY A 162 11.43 4.00 11.24
N LYS A 163 12.47 3.67 12.00
CA LYS A 163 12.83 4.29 13.30
C LYS A 163 12.85 5.82 13.30
N ASN A 164 13.26 6.43 12.20
CA ASN A 164 13.31 7.88 12.07
C ASN A 164 11.92 8.55 12.01
N GLY A 165 10.86 7.79 11.82
CA GLY A 165 9.47 8.25 11.87
C GLY A 165 8.86 8.27 13.27
N GLY A 166 9.58 7.77 14.27
CA GLY A 166 9.10 7.70 15.65
C GLY A 166 8.92 9.08 16.29
N ILE A 167 7.78 9.28 16.96
CA ILE A 167 7.48 10.51 17.72
C ILE A 167 7.18 10.11 19.16
N ALA A 168 7.88 10.71 20.13
CA ALA A 168 7.68 10.42 21.54
C ALA A 168 6.23 10.68 21.97
N GLY A 169 5.62 9.72 22.64
CA GLY A 169 4.24 9.81 23.12
C GLY A 169 3.18 9.36 22.11
N TYR A 170 3.57 8.98 20.87
CA TYR A 170 2.66 8.48 19.85
C TYR A 170 3.02 7.05 19.41
N ARG A 171 2.00 6.27 19.11
CA ARG A 171 2.15 4.98 18.43
C ARG A 171 2.06 5.25 16.91
N ILE A 172 3.14 4.98 16.19
CA ILE A 172 3.29 5.26 14.76
C ILE A 172 3.68 3.95 14.06
N GLY A 173 3.04 3.67 12.92
CA GLY A 173 3.33 2.52 12.08
C GLY A 173 3.23 2.84 10.60
#